data_8d9a8758aca06d04451d61a7fa93bb46
#
_entry.id   8d9a8758aca06d04451d61a7fa93bb46
#
_cell.length_a   1.000
_cell.length_b   1.000
_cell.length_c   1.000
_cell.angle_alpha   90.00
_cell.angle_beta   90.00
_cell.angle_gamma   90.00
#
_symmetry.space_group_name_H-M   'P 1'
#
loop_
_entity.id
_entity.type
_entity.pdbx_description
1 polymer ?
#
loop_
_entity_poly.entity_id
_entity_poly.type
_entity_poly.pdbx_seq_one_letter_code
_entity_poly.pdbx_strand_id
1 'polypeptide(L)'
;MRTFLKIFFLLLILSCKQQKENFTPSFKLIPSEKFLFKSFVDCNMAEAWIGDTLRIFAGKYGEDPVWGDSKELEFASGKNADEVFLTPAESFIDPIMPANVKPTETGLHGAVWFETVYQSSADPSGKTLYAIYHNENYPATLPYNPKTDEGYIDSLWPQGLTDVKSPAAVCRIGVMKSTDGGHSWDNRGIFIEDLQPRMILKPHNNSLTFAGGVGDPSAVASGEYLYLFYGEYGYPGMYNGDQYDSTFEAIGQCISIARIKISDLDYPVGKAKRWNGKSFDADYDGIGKPVQSLQISAAEKGGAASRRGQQFHWGPSVSWNEYLNCWVMMMGRVEDKKWEGDKIYISFNKNKELGIGNHSQEWSKPQLVMQKPGHILWYPSLQPLNAEDDIKNKRTCLRLGKKARLFVKDMNGTQADYISEYIIEFEKK
;
A
#
# COMPACT_ATOMS: atom_id res chain seq x y z
N MET A 1 21.01 -25.48 68.20
CA MET A 1 19.68 -25.22 67.64
C MET A 1 19.74 -23.88 66.87
N ARG A 2 19.82 -23.90 65.59
CA ARG A 2 19.79 -22.68 64.76
C ARG A 2 18.48 -22.71 63.96
N THR A 3 17.60 -21.78 64.27
CA THR A 3 16.29 -21.61 63.63
C THR A 3 16.48 -20.86 62.31
N PHE A 4 16.20 -21.49 61.17
CA PHE A 4 16.19 -20.85 59.87
C PHE A 4 14.83 -20.15 59.69
N LEU A 5 14.86 -18.82 59.56
CA LEU A 5 13.72 -17.98 59.16
C LEU A 5 13.64 -17.97 57.65
N LYS A 6 12.65 -18.65 57.07
CA LYS A 6 12.35 -18.57 55.65
C LYS A 6 11.50 -17.33 55.37
N ILE A 7 12.11 -16.32 54.74
CA ILE A 7 11.40 -15.16 54.20
C ILE A 7 10.83 -15.57 52.87
N PHE A 8 9.51 -15.66 52.76
CA PHE A 8 8.77 -15.88 51.55
C PHE A 8 8.57 -14.51 50.86
N PHE A 9 9.34 -14.23 49.82
CA PHE A 9 9.13 -13.06 48.94
C PHE A 9 7.96 -13.36 48.02
N LEU A 10 6.78 -12.81 48.31
CA LEU A 10 5.62 -12.84 47.46
C LEU A 10 5.81 -11.77 46.38
N LEU A 11 6.28 -12.16 45.18
CA LEU A 11 6.28 -11.32 44.00
C LEU A 11 4.83 -11.17 43.53
N LEU A 12 4.19 -10.09 43.93
CA LEU A 12 2.96 -9.59 43.33
C LEU A 12 3.31 -9.08 41.90
N ILE A 13 3.17 -9.95 40.92
CA ILE A 13 3.12 -9.54 39.53
C ILE A 13 1.79 -8.79 39.36
N LEU A 14 1.83 -7.48 39.52
CA LEU A 14 0.77 -6.58 39.08
C LEU A 14 0.73 -6.66 37.54
N SER A 15 0.00 -7.63 37.01
CA SER A 15 -0.46 -7.63 35.64
C SER A 15 -1.40 -6.43 35.49
N CYS A 16 -0.86 -5.29 35.08
CA CYS A 16 -1.67 -4.21 34.55
C CYS A 16 -2.39 -4.74 33.31
N LYS A 17 -3.53 -5.38 33.48
CA LYS A 17 -4.50 -5.54 32.43
C LYS A 17 -4.92 -4.12 32.05
N GLN A 18 -4.32 -3.62 30.98
CA GLN A 18 -4.77 -2.38 30.36
C GLN A 18 -6.24 -2.61 30.01
N GLN A 19 -7.11 -1.98 30.77
CA GLN A 19 -8.55 -2.08 30.58
C GLN A 19 -8.84 -1.51 29.20
N LYS A 20 -9.25 -2.36 28.23
CA LYS A 20 -9.65 -1.87 26.91
C LYS A 20 -10.78 -0.88 27.13
N GLU A 21 -10.51 0.39 26.87
CA GLU A 21 -11.55 1.42 26.92
C GLU A 21 -12.70 1.00 25.99
N ASN A 22 -13.89 0.93 26.57
CA ASN A 22 -15.08 0.49 25.83
C ASN A 22 -15.69 1.69 25.14
N PHE A 23 -15.17 2.04 23.97
CA PHE A 23 -15.72 3.08 23.10
C PHE A 23 -15.80 2.57 21.67
N THR A 24 -16.64 3.22 20.85
CA THR A 24 -16.70 3.02 19.41
C THR A 24 -15.98 4.18 18.71
N PRO A 25 -14.93 3.90 17.92
CA PRO A 25 -14.30 4.93 17.12
C PRO A 25 -15.31 5.54 16.16
N SER A 26 -15.34 6.86 16.11
CA SER A 26 -16.11 7.62 15.14
C SER A 26 -15.35 8.85 14.68
N PHE A 27 -15.85 9.56 13.71
CA PHE A 27 -15.21 10.72 13.13
C PHE A 27 -16.24 11.70 12.56
N LYS A 28 -15.79 12.91 12.31
CA LYS A 28 -16.50 13.90 11.50
C LYS A 28 -15.53 14.63 10.59
N LEU A 29 -15.99 15.05 9.41
CA LEU A 29 -15.25 15.91 8.51
C LEU A 29 -15.54 17.38 8.87
N ILE A 30 -14.47 18.17 8.90
CA ILE A 30 -14.52 19.62 9.12
C ILE A 30 -13.94 20.27 7.86
N PRO A 31 -14.66 21.18 7.18
CA PRO A 31 -14.11 21.93 6.06
C PRO A 31 -12.83 22.68 6.48
N SER A 32 -11.85 22.72 5.62
CA SER A 32 -10.55 23.37 5.83
C SER A 32 -10.15 24.16 4.60
N GLU A 33 -9.08 24.93 4.72
CA GLU A 33 -8.42 25.52 3.58
C GLU A 33 -7.96 24.41 2.62
N LYS A 34 -7.96 24.70 1.32
CA LYS A 34 -7.49 23.79 0.30
C LYS A 34 -5.95 23.72 0.35
N PHE A 35 -5.43 22.52 0.56
CA PHE A 35 -4.02 22.21 0.39
C PHE A 35 -3.83 21.35 -0.87
N LEU A 36 -2.78 21.63 -1.61
CA LEU A 36 -2.44 20.94 -2.85
C LEU A 36 -1.00 20.47 -2.77
N PHE A 37 -0.80 19.14 -2.91
CA PHE A 37 0.53 18.59 -3.10
C PHE A 37 0.94 18.73 -4.56
N LYS A 38 2.09 19.35 -4.82
CA LYS A 38 2.50 19.81 -6.14
C LYS A 38 3.20 18.75 -7.01
N SER A 39 3.29 17.52 -6.56
CA SER A 39 3.84 16.42 -7.33
C SER A 39 2.74 15.52 -7.85
N PHE A 40 3.00 14.82 -8.95
CA PHE A 40 2.11 13.78 -9.43
C PHE A 40 2.19 12.59 -8.50
N VAL A 41 1.07 12.22 -7.90
CA VAL A 41 0.96 11.09 -6.96
C VAL A 41 0.01 10.06 -7.54
N ASP A 42 0.51 8.84 -7.74
CA ASP A 42 -0.29 7.67 -8.11
C ASP A 42 0.05 6.48 -7.21
N CYS A 43 0.16 6.75 -5.93
CA CYS A 43 0.56 5.82 -4.88
C CYS A 43 0.11 6.36 -3.52
N ASN A 44 0.31 5.57 -2.47
CA ASN A 44 0.20 6.07 -1.10
C ASN A 44 1.26 7.12 -0.81
N MET A 45 1.04 7.93 0.23
CA MET A 45 1.98 8.95 0.66
C MET A 45 3.10 8.31 1.51
N ALA A 46 4.19 7.92 0.85
CA ALA A 46 5.37 7.37 1.52
C ALA A 46 6.17 8.47 2.19
N GLU A 47 6.45 8.35 3.49
CA GLU A 47 7.18 9.40 4.21
C GLU A 47 8.15 8.85 5.26
N ALA A 48 9.12 9.67 5.64
CA ALA A 48 10.06 9.42 6.73
C ALA A 48 10.55 10.73 7.38
N TRP A 49 10.86 10.64 8.67
CA TRP A 49 11.54 11.72 9.40
C TRP A 49 13.03 11.45 9.48
N ILE A 50 13.84 12.31 8.85
CA ILE A 50 15.30 12.27 8.93
C ILE A 50 15.79 13.43 9.79
N GLY A 51 16.07 13.16 11.06
CA GLY A 51 16.30 14.21 12.06
C GLY A 51 15.05 15.05 12.24
N ASP A 52 15.14 16.35 11.96
CA ASP A 52 14.04 17.32 12.08
C ASP A 52 13.35 17.59 10.74
N THR A 53 13.64 16.78 9.73
CA THR A 53 13.15 16.98 8.37
C THR A 53 12.19 15.85 8.00
N LEU A 54 10.94 16.19 7.71
CA LEU A 54 9.97 15.31 7.07
C LEU A 54 10.30 15.24 5.58
N ARG A 55 10.38 14.03 5.04
CA ARG A 55 10.46 13.76 3.61
C ARG A 55 9.27 12.95 3.15
N ILE A 56 8.67 13.37 2.05
CA ILE A 56 7.60 12.65 1.38
C ILE A 56 8.12 12.22 0.01
N PHE A 57 8.15 10.91 -0.22
CA PHE A 57 8.60 10.28 -1.45
C PHE A 57 7.36 9.96 -2.28
N ALA A 58 6.98 10.89 -3.14
CA ALA A 58 5.83 10.74 -4.01
C ALA A 58 6.26 10.98 -5.44
N GLY A 59 5.93 10.05 -6.30
CA GLY A 59 6.31 10.13 -7.70
C GLY A 59 6.67 8.79 -8.29
N LYS A 60 6.91 8.79 -9.57
CA LYS A 60 7.21 7.61 -10.36
C LYS A 60 8.69 7.55 -10.72
N TYR A 61 9.21 6.33 -10.71
CA TYR A 61 10.50 6.01 -11.30
C TYR A 61 10.35 4.86 -12.30
N GLY A 62 11.15 4.87 -13.37
CA GLY A 62 11.25 3.78 -14.34
C GLY A 62 10.52 4.03 -15.65
N GLU A 63 10.44 2.97 -16.45
CA GLU A 63 9.81 2.97 -17.75
C GLU A 63 8.30 2.75 -17.63
N ASP A 64 7.53 3.59 -18.29
CA ASP A 64 6.08 3.50 -18.29
C ASP A 64 5.54 3.71 -19.70
N PRO A 65 4.99 2.68 -20.34
CA PRO A 65 4.51 2.77 -21.72
C PRO A 65 3.23 3.61 -21.88
N VAL A 66 2.56 3.94 -20.77
CA VAL A 66 1.32 4.73 -20.77
C VAL A 66 1.58 6.21 -20.50
N TRP A 67 2.39 6.50 -19.48
CA TRP A 67 2.58 7.86 -18.95
C TRP A 67 4.00 8.41 -19.17
N GLY A 68 4.85 7.65 -19.88
CA GLY A 68 6.24 8.03 -20.16
C GLY A 68 7.21 7.68 -19.05
N ASP A 69 8.49 7.77 -19.37
CA ASP A 69 9.58 7.36 -18.46
C ASP A 69 9.95 8.47 -17.48
N SER A 70 10.41 8.06 -16.30
CA SER A 70 11.06 8.93 -15.31
C SER A 70 12.39 8.35 -14.88
N LYS A 71 13.42 9.20 -14.86
CA LYS A 71 14.78 8.86 -14.40
C LYS A 71 15.04 9.25 -12.96
N GLU A 72 14.11 9.95 -12.35
CA GLU A 72 14.26 10.54 -11.04
C GLU A 72 13.02 10.22 -10.21
N LEU A 73 13.24 9.86 -8.96
CA LEU A 73 12.19 9.78 -7.98
C LEU A 73 12.11 11.10 -7.24
N GLU A 74 11.00 11.78 -7.34
CA GLU A 74 10.80 13.06 -6.68
C GLU A 74 10.50 12.88 -5.21
N PHE A 75 11.06 13.75 -4.37
CA PHE A 75 10.64 13.88 -2.98
C PHE A 75 10.54 15.36 -2.57
N ALA A 76 9.72 15.61 -1.57
CA ALA A 76 9.61 16.94 -0.96
C ALA A 76 10.07 16.89 0.50
N SER A 77 10.64 17.98 0.99
CA SER A 77 11.15 18.07 2.35
C SER A 77 10.66 19.33 3.06
N GLY A 78 10.44 19.22 4.36
CA GLY A 78 10.04 20.35 5.21
C GLY A 78 10.16 20.02 6.68
N LYS A 79 9.92 20.99 7.57
CA LYS A 79 9.95 20.79 9.02
C LYS A 79 8.65 20.15 9.55
N ASN A 80 7.63 20.13 8.76
CA ASN A 80 6.32 19.54 9.06
C ASN A 80 5.54 19.33 7.77
N ALA A 81 4.39 18.68 7.85
CA ALA A 81 3.55 18.39 6.70
C ALA A 81 3.12 19.66 5.95
N ASP A 82 2.79 20.75 6.64
CA ASP A 82 2.36 21.99 6.00
C ASP A 82 3.48 22.59 5.13
N GLU A 83 4.72 22.60 5.62
CA GLU A 83 5.87 23.05 4.82
C GLU A 83 6.10 22.14 3.61
N VAL A 84 6.04 20.81 3.80
CA VAL A 84 6.24 19.86 2.70
C VAL A 84 5.24 20.10 1.57
N PHE A 85 3.97 20.25 1.89
CA PHE A 85 2.93 20.46 0.88
C PHE A 85 3.03 21.81 0.16
N LEU A 86 3.74 22.75 0.73
CA LEU A 86 3.98 24.07 0.14
C LEU A 86 5.33 24.16 -0.57
N THR A 87 6.26 23.22 -0.34
CA THR A 87 7.61 23.22 -0.91
C THR A 87 7.60 22.48 -2.26
N PRO A 88 8.32 22.98 -3.27
CA PRO A 88 8.55 22.22 -4.50
C PRO A 88 9.24 20.89 -4.21
N ALA A 89 8.89 19.84 -4.95
CA ALA A 89 9.57 18.57 -4.88
C ALA A 89 11.05 18.73 -5.28
N GLU A 90 11.93 18.00 -4.59
CA GLU A 90 13.31 17.79 -4.98
C GLU A 90 13.41 16.47 -5.76
N SER A 91 14.31 16.41 -6.71
CA SER A 91 14.54 15.20 -7.50
C SER A 91 15.86 14.54 -7.12
N PHE A 92 15.92 13.23 -7.19
CA PHE A 92 17.15 12.47 -7.08
C PHE A 92 17.18 11.31 -8.08
N ILE A 93 18.37 10.98 -8.51
CA ILE A 93 18.59 9.87 -9.45
C ILE A 93 18.83 8.61 -8.65
N ASP A 94 18.09 7.55 -8.95
CA ASP A 94 18.37 6.24 -8.39
C ASP A 94 19.52 5.59 -9.16
N PRO A 95 20.70 5.38 -8.52
CA PRO A 95 21.88 4.86 -9.21
C PRO A 95 21.74 3.39 -9.65
N ILE A 96 20.76 2.67 -9.14
CA ILE A 96 20.60 1.24 -9.45
C ILE A 96 19.48 0.95 -10.44
N MET A 97 18.68 1.95 -10.77
CA MET A 97 17.66 1.84 -11.81
C MET A 97 17.96 2.82 -12.96
N PRO A 98 19.06 2.61 -13.69
CA PRO A 98 19.35 3.44 -14.85
C PRO A 98 18.24 3.27 -15.88
N ALA A 99 17.92 4.33 -16.60
CA ALA A 99 16.84 4.40 -17.58
C ALA A 99 16.85 3.31 -18.67
N ASN A 100 17.96 2.62 -18.82
CA ASN A 100 18.15 1.55 -19.82
C ASN A 100 18.30 0.17 -19.20
N VAL A 101 17.71 -0.06 -18.02
CA VAL A 101 17.70 -1.40 -17.43
C VAL A 101 16.94 -2.34 -18.35
N LYS A 102 17.65 -3.34 -18.85
CA LYS A 102 16.99 -4.41 -19.57
C LYS A 102 16.29 -5.31 -18.54
N PRO A 103 14.97 -5.48 -18.62
CA PRO A 103 14.20 -6.22 -17.63
C PRO A 103 14.73 -7.63 -17.37
N THR A 104 15.26 -8.27 -18.42
CA THR A 104 15.84 -9.60 -18.35
C THR A 104 17.13 -9.68 -17.52
N GLU A 105 17.78 -8.54 -17.26
CA GLU A 105 19.05 -8.50 -16.50
C GLU A 105 18.80 -8.24 -15.03
N THR A 106 17.77 -7.46 -14.69
CA THR A 106 17.51 -7.03 -13.32
C THR A 106 16.20 -7.55 -12.74
N GLY A 107 15.32 -8.11 -13.57
CA GLY A 107 13.99 -8.54 -13.14
C GLY A 107 13.02 -7.41 -12.79
N LEU A 108 13.43 -6.16 -13.02
CA LEU A 108 12.60 -4.98 -12.76
C LEU A 108 12.36 -4.23 -14.05
N HIS A 109 11.08 -4.06 -14.40
CA HIS A 109 10.63 -3.36 -15.60
C HIS A 109 9.34 -2.61 -15.30
N GLY A 110 9.13 -1.48 -16.00
CA GLY A 110 7.96 -0.65 -15.83
C GLY A 110 8.09 0.36 -14.69
N ALA A 111 6.97 0.93 -14.30
CA ALA A 111 6.93 1.97 -13.30
C ALA A 111 7.14 1.41 -11.88
N VAL A 112 7.79 2.20 -11.04
CA VAL A 112 8.00 1.93 -9.62
C VAL A 112 7.45 3.10 -8.82
N TRP A 113 6.58 2.78 -7.85
CA TRP A 113 5.96 3.74 -6.96
C TRP A 113 6.28 3.38 -5.51
N PHE A 114 6.82 4.32 -4.75
CA PHE A 114 7.02 4.12 -3.32
C PHE A 114 5.69 4.30 -2.59
N GLU A 115 5.31 3.27 -1.84
CA GLU A 115 4.02 3.22 -1.14
C GLU A 115 4.14 3.48 0.35
N THR A 116 5.23 3.01 0.95
CA THR A 116 5.52 3.20 2.37
C THR A 116 7.02 3.17 2.59
N VAL A 117 7.53 4.07 3.42
CA VAL A 117 8.93 4.03 3.85
C VAL A 117 9.01 3.62 5.32
N TYR A 118 9.64 2.48 5.58
CA TYR A 118 10.00 2.04 6.92
C TYR A 118 11.36 2.60 7.33
N GLN A 119 11.40 3.33 8.44
CA GLN A 119 12.64 3.84 9.01
C GLN A 119 13.18 2.85 10.03
N SER A 120 14.42 2.39 9.83
CA SER A 120 15.04 1.40 10.72
C SER A 120 15.28 1.95 12.12
N SER A 121 14.72 1.29 13.13
CA SER A 121 14.99 1.63 14.52
C SER A 121 16.39 1.21 14.99
N ALA A 122 17.10 0.39 14.22
CA ALA A 122 18.47 -0.03 14.50
C ALA A 122 19.50 1.03 14.14
N ASP A 123 19.13 2.02 13.33
CA ASP A 123 19.98 3.15 12.96
C ASP A 123 19.61 4.41 13.75
N PRO A 124 20.43 4.82 14.73
CA PRO A 124 20.17 6.03 15.52
C PRO A 124 20.18 7.32 14.69
N SER A 125 20.86 7.33 13.52
CA SER A 125 20.89 8.49 12.63
C SER A 125 19.56 8.71 11.91
N GLY A 126 18.71 7.66 11.84
CA GLY A 126 17.45 7.67 11.11
C GLY A 126 17.59 7.70 9.60
N LYS A 127 18.80 7.49 9.05
CA LYS A 127 19.07 7.56 7.60
C LYS A 127 18.86 6.22 6.89
N THR A 128 18.81 5.13 7.64
CA THR A 128 18.53 3.81 7.06
C THR A 128 17.03 3.63 6.88
N LEU A 129 16.60 3.61 5.63
CA LEU A 129 15.21 3.53 5.19
C LEU A 129 15.01 2.31 4.31
N TYR A 130 13.80 1.75 4.37
CA TYR A 130 13.33 0.71 3.46
C TYR A 130 12.03 1.18 2.81
N ALA A 131 12.07 1.44 1.51
CA ALA A 131 10.90 1.80 0.75
C ALA A 131 10.22 0.52 0.23
N ILE A 132 9.00 0.30 0.66
CA ILE A 132 8.13 -0.72 0.10
C ILE A 132 7.50 -0.09 -1.12
N TYR A 133 7.72 -0.70 -2.28
CA TYR A 133 7.23 -0.18 -3.55
C TYR A 133 6.32 -1.17 -4.25
N HIS A 134 5.44 -0.66 -5.07
CA HIS A 134 4.83 -1.49 -6.09
C HIS A 134 5.48 -1.22 -7.45
N ASN A 135 5.63 -2.29 -8.22
CA ASN A 135 6.16 -2.24 -9.57
C ASN A 135 5.05 -2.61 -10.55
N GLU A 136 4.66 -1.67 -11.38
CA GLU A 136 3.79 -1.92 -12.51
C GLU A 136 4.60 -2.53 -13.64
N ASN A 137 4.66 -3.85 -13.67
CA ASN A 137 5.36 -4.58 -14.72
C ASN A 137 4.45 -4.74 -15.93
N TYR A 138 4.93 -4.29 -17.10
CA TYR A 138 4.20 -4.34 -18.37
C TYR A 138 4.80 -5.41 -19.28
N PRO A 139 4.46 -6.69 -19.10
CA PRO A 139 5.09 -7.80 -19.83
C PRO A 139 4.85 -7.73 -21.34
N ALA A 140 3.74 -7.13 -21.78
CA ALA A 140 3.46 -6.96 -23.20
C ALA A 140 4.44 -6.04 -23.95
N THR A 141 5.23 -5.23 -23.22
CA THR A 141 6.26 -4.37 -23.81
C THR A 141 7.62 -5.06 -23.95
N LEU A 142 7.73 -6.31 -23.51
CA LEU A 142 8.96 -7.07 -23.47
C LEU A 142 8.95 -8.22 -24.49
N PRO A 143 10.10 -8.55 -25.09
CA PRO A 143 10.27 -9.83 -25.76
C PRO A 143 10.03 -10.97 -24.77
N TYR A 144 9.45 -12.06 -25.23
CA TYR A 144 9.22 -13.22 -24.39
C TYR A 144 10.53 -13.81 -23.83
N ASN A 145 10.56 -13.97 -22.51
CA ASN A 145 11.66 -14.59 -21.80
C ASN A 145 11.18 -15.94 -21.23
N PRO A 146 11.64 -17.08 -21.79
CA PRO A 146 11.20 -18.39 -21.31
C PRO A 146 11.67 -18.77 -19.90
N LYS A 147 12.62 -18.03 -19.32
CA LYS A 147 13.09 -18.29 -17.94
C LYS A 147 12.16 -17.71 -16.90
N THR A 148 11.55 -16.57 -17.20
CA THR A 148 10.61 -15.87 -16.30
C THR A 148 9.16 -16.12 -16.71
N ASP A 149 8.92 -16.68 -17.91
CA ASP A 149 7.61 -16.81 -18.54
C ASP A 149 6.91 -15.44 -18.72
N GLU A 150 7.71 -14.41 -18.97
CA GLU A 150 7.25 -13.02 -19.14
C GLU A 150 7.49 -12.50 -20.56
N GLY A 151 6.76 -11.45 -20.93
CA GLY A 151 6.87 -10.83 -22.24
C GLY A 151 5.79 -11.29 -23.20
N TYR A 152 5.94 -10.91 -24.46
CA TYR A 152 5.00 -11.28 -25.50
C TYR A 152 5.61 -12.26 -26.49
N ILE A 153 4.76 -13.11 -27.07
CA ILE A 153 5.14 -14.10 -28.09
C ILE A 153 4.55 -13.63 -29.44
N ASP A 154 5.40 -13.43 -30.45
CA ASP A 154 5.00 -12.99 -31.78
C ASP A 154 3.88 -13.85 -32.39
N SER A 155 3.91 -15.14 -32.17
CA SER A 155 2.87 -16.06 -32.69
C SER A 155 1.49 -15.83 -32.08
N LEU A 156 1.43 -15.25 -30.85
CA LEU A 156 0.19 -14.90 -30.17
C LEU A 156 -0.23 -13.44 -30.49
N TRP A 157 0.72 -12.63 -30.90
CA TRP A 157 0.52 -11.22 -31.24
C TRP A 157 1.15 -10.86 -32.58
N PRO A 158 0.66 -11.44 -33.69
CA PRO A 158 1.30 -11.33 -34.99
C PRO A 158 1.40 -9.91 -35.55
N GLN A 159 0.63 -8.98 -35.03
CA GLN A 159 0.62 -7.56 -35.45
C GLN A 159 1.57 -6.71 -34.59
N GLY A 160 2.24 -7.30 -33.60
CA GLY A 160 3.10 -6.59 -32.66
C GLY A 160 2.33 -5.80 -31.63
N LEU A 161 3.08 -5.05 -30.81
CA LEU A 161 2.52 -4.25 -29.72
C LEU A 161 1.79 -2.98 -30.17
N THR A 162 1.89 -2.61 -31.44
CA THR A 162 1.27 -1.39 -31.98
C THR A 162 -0.24 -1.36 -31.86
N ASP A 163 -0.88 -2.53 -31.78
CA ASP A 163 -2.33 -2.64 -31.62
C ASP A 163 -2.77 -2.66 -30.14
N VAL A 164 -1.83 -2.70 -29.19
CA VAL A 164 -2.12 -2.64 -27.76
C VAL A 164 -2.35 -1.19 -27.38
N LYS A 165 -3.59 -0.79 -27.22
CA LYS A 165 -3.96 0.57 -26.83
C LYS A 165 -3.59 0.90 -25.39
N SER A 166 -3.57 -0.10 -24.52
CA SER A 166 -3.20 0.02 -23.11
C SER A 166 -2.71 -1.35 -22.63
N PRO A 167 -1.40 -1.56 -22.54
CA PRO A 167 -0.88 -2.82 -22.02
C PRO A 167 -1.31 -2.99 -20.56
N ALA A 168 -1.79 -4.18 -20.20
CA ALA A 168 -2.11 -4.50 -18.83
C ALA A 168 -0.82 -4.66 -18.03
N ALA A 169 -0.77 -4.06 -16.86
CA ALA A 169 0.29 -4.29 -15.89
C ALA A 169 0.00 -5.53 -15.06
N VAL A 170 1.06 -6.20 -14.61
CA VAL A 170 1.00 -7.16 -13.52
C VAL A 170 1.85 -6.64 -12.39
N CYS A 171 1.19 -6.23 -11.32
CA CYS A 171 1.86 -5.55 -10.23
C CYS A 171 2.58 -6.52 -9.30
N ARG A 172 3.72 -6.07 -8.77
CA ARG A 172 4.54 -6.81 -7.82
C ARG A 172 4.98 -5.86 -6.70
N ILE A 173 5.27 -6.40 -5.54
CA ILE A 173 5.72 -5.61 -4.39
C ILE A 173 7.18 -5.97 -4.11
N GLY A 174 8.01 -4.93 -4.01
CA GLY A 174 9.42 -5.05 -3.70
C GLY A 174 9.85 -4.09 -2.61
N VAL A 175 11.16 -4.13 -2.31
CA VAL A 175 11.75 -3.22 -1.33
C VAL A 175 13.07 -2.66 -1.84
N MET A 176 13.26 -1.37 -1.61
CA MET A 176 14.53 -0.67 -1.78
C MET A 176 15.07 -0.22 -0.44
N LYS A 177 16.40 -0.14 -0.30
CA LYS A 177 17.08 0.34 0.89
C LYS A 177 17.86 1.61 0.57
N SER A 178 17.73 2.59 1.44
CA SER A 178 18.61 3.77 1.50
C SER A 178 19.41 3.74 2.81
N THR A 179 20.61 4.28 2.78
CA THR A 179 21.46 4.52 3.97
C THR A 179 21.85 5.98 4.14
N ASP A 180 21.36 6.84 3.26
CA ASP A 180 21.68 8.27 3.20
C ASP A 180 20.44 9.19 3.40
N GLY A 181 19.35 8.63 3.91
CA GLY A 181 18.11 9.37 4.17
C GLY A 181 17.25 9.55 2.94
N GLY A 182 17.37 8.68 1.95
CA GLY A 182 16.52 8.64 0.76
C GLY A 182 17.08 9.38 -0.45
N HIS A 183 18.35 9.77 -0.44
CA HIS A 183 18.99 10.37 -1.63
C HIS A 183 19.44 9.32 -2.65
N SER A 184 19.74 8.11 -2.19
CA SER A 184 20.02 6.96 -3.06
C SER A 184 19.39 5.70 -2.52
N TRP A 185 19.08 4.77 -3.42
CA TRP A 185 18.32 3.57 -3.09
C TRP A 185 18.90 2.33 -3.79
N ASP A 186 19.03 1.25 -3.01
CA ASP A 186 19.45 -0.08 -3.47
C ASP A 186 18.25 -1.01 -3.56
N ASN A 187 17.96 -1.57 -4.73
CA ASN A 187 16.91 -2.57 -4.89
C ASN A 187 17.29 -3.88 -4.17
N ARG A 188 16.43 -4.31 -3.25
CA ARG A 188 16.57 -5.58 -2.51
C ARG A 188 15.77 -6.71 -3.13
N GLY A 189 14.94 -6.39 -4.11
CA GLY A 189 14.18 -7.34 -4.92
C GLY A 189 12.69 -7.37 -4.63
N ILE A 190 12.00 -8.07 -5.50
CA ILE A 190 10.58 -8.38 -5.37
C ILE A 190 10.40 -9.48 -4.32
N PHE A 191 9.48 -9.31 -3.40
CA PHE A 191 9.25 -10.28 -2.31
C PHE A 191 7.79 -10.70 -2.14
N ILE A 192 6.86 -10.01 -2.83
CA ILE A 192 5.48 -10.48 -3.00
C ILE A 192 5.13 -10.32 -4.47
N GLU A 193 4.79 -11.42 -5.11
CA GLU A 193 4.33 -11.47 -6.48
C GLU A 193 3.38 -12.65 -6.66
N ASP A 194 2.51 -12.56 -7.63
CA ASP A 194 1.71 -13.69 -8.04
C ASP A 194 2.45 -14.47 -9.12
N LEU A 195 2.66 -15.74 -8.85
CA LEU A 195 3.20 -16.65 -9.84
C LEU A 195 2.16 -17.02 -10.91
N GLN A 196 0.93 -16.57 -10.71
CA GLN A 196 -0.17 -16.72 -11.66
C GLN A 196 -1.06 -15.48 -11.62
N PRO A 197 -1.61 -15.08 -12.75
CA PRO A 197 -1.54 -15.75 -14.05
C PRO A 197 -0.16 -15.65 -14.65
N ARG A 198 0.22 -16.67 -15.43
CA ARG A 198 1.39 -16.56 -16.28
C ARG A 198 1.21 -15.35 -17.20
N MET A 199 2.25 -14.54 -17.29
CA MET A 199 2.20 -13.21 -17.86
C MET A 199 2.29 -13.21 -19.38
N ILE A 200 1.63 -14.14 -20.03
CA ILE A 200 1.47 -14.14 -21.50
C ILE A 200 0.19 -13.39 -21.81
N LEU A 201 0.32 -12.13 -22.20
CA LEU A 201 -0.82 -11.37 -22.66
C LEU A 201 -1.19 -11.81 -24.09
N LYS A 202 -2.48 -12.00 -24.32
CA LYS A 202 -3.04 -12.31 -25.64
C LYS A 202 -3.79 -11.10 -26.21
N PRO A 203 -3.94 -11.00 -27.56
CA PRO A 203 -4.54 -9.83 -28.19
C PRO A 203 -5.90 -9.40 -27.65
N HIS A 204 -6.75 -10.37 -27.30
CA HIS A 204 -8.09 -10.07 -26.78
C HIS A 204 -8.12 -9.68 -25.30
N ASN A 205 -7.00 -9.81 -24.59
CA ASN A 205 -6.83 -9.35 -23.23
C ASN A 205 -6.33 -7.91 -23.16
N ASN A 206 -6.82 -7.08 -24.05
CA ASN A 206 -6.51 -5.65 -24.10
C ASN A 206 -7.42 -4.88 -23.12
N SER A 207 -7.23 -5.12 -21.83
CA SER A 207 -7.97 -4.46 -20.75
C SER A 207 -7.14 -3.34 -20.15
N LEU A 208 -7.81 -2.27 -19.71
CA LEU A 208 -7.20 -1.20 -18.91
C LEU A 208 -6.93 -1.60 -17.46
N THR A 209 -7.38 -2.80 -17.05
CA THR A 209 -7.21 -3.31 -15.70
C THR A 209 -5.95 -4.16 -15.61
N PHE A 210 -5.49 -4.37 -14.39
CA PHE A 210 -4.38 -5.27 -14.12
C PHE A 210 -4.75 -6.72 -14.47
N ALA A 211 -3.84 -7.40 -15.13
CA ALA A 211 -4.02 -8.81 -15.48
C ALA A 211 -3.74 -9.77 -14.32
N GLY A 212 -3.67 -9.25 -13.11
CA GLY A 212 -3.33 -9.95 -11.88
C GLY A 212 -2.20 -9.23 -11.11
N GLY A 213 -1.66 -9.89 -10.12
CA GLY A 213 -0.58 -9.37 -9.30
C GLY A 213 -1.05 -8.72 -7.99
N VAL A 214 -0.17 -7.96 -7.39
CA VAL A 214 -0.34 -7.34 -6.07
C VAL A 214 0.20 -5.92 -6.08
N GLY A 215 -0.50 -4.97 -5.47
CA GLY A 215 -0.06 -3.57 -5.51
C GLY A 215 -0.58 -2.72 -4.36
N ASP A 216 -0.25 -1.45 -4.41
CA ASP A 216 -0.67 -0.40 -3.48
C ASP A 216 -0.50 -0.78 -1.99
N PRO A 217 0.69 -1.25 -1.55
CA PRO A 217 0.88 -1.70 -0.19
C PRO A 217 0.99 -0.54 0.78
N SER A 218 0.27 -0.60 1.88
CA SER A 218 0.57 0.18 3.08
C SER A 218 1.20 -0.72 4.13
N ALA A 219 2.35 -0.34 4.66
CA ALA A 219 3.09 -1.18 5.60
C ALA A 219 3.23 -0.51 6.97
N VAL A 220 3.05 -1.31 8.04
CA VAL A 220 3.20 -0.86 9.42
C VAL A 220 3.99 -1.86 10.26
N ALA A 221 4.86 -1.34 11.12
CA ALA A 221 5.64 -2.16 12.03
C ALA A 221 4.82 -2.53 13.28
N SER A 222 4.78 -3.81 13.62
CA SER A 222 4.22 -4.31 14.87
C SER A 222 5.03 -5.51 15.38
N GLY A 223 5.64 -5.37 16.57
CA GLY A 223 6.57 -6.36 17.08
C GLY A 223 7.81 -6.52 16.18
N GLU A 224 8.15 -7.76 15.85
CA GLU A 224 9.28 -8.08 14.96
C GLU A 224 8.95 -8.06 13.47
N TYR A 225 7.68 -7.79 13.11
CA TYR A 225 7.20 -7.86 11.74
C TYR A 225 6.82 -6.49 11.17
N LEU A 226 7.03 -6.34 9.88
CA LEU A 226 6.36 -5.38 9.03
C LEU A 226 5.13 -6.07 8.43
N TYR A 227 3.94 -5.52 8.69
CA TYR A 227 2.67 -5.96 8.12
C TYR A 227 2.34 -5.11 6.92
N LEU A 228 2.03 -5.75 5.81
CA LEU A 228 1.66 -5.10 4.56
C LEU A 228 0.18 -5.37 4.30
N PHE A 229 -0.59 -4.30 4.16
CA PHE A 229 -1.96 -4.33 3.65
C PHE A 229 -1.89 -3.89 2.20
N TYR A 230 -2.39 -4.69 1.27
CA TYR A 230 -2.19 -4.46 -0.15
C TYR A 230 -3.38 -4.92 -0.98
N GLY A 231 -3.50 -4.38 -2.20
CA GLY A 231 -4.43 -4.85 -3.20
C GLY A 231 -4.01 -6.21 -3.75
N GLU A 232 -4.89 -7.20 -3.62
CA GLU A 232 -4.78 -8.46 -4.34
C GLU A 232 -5.59 -8.32 -5.62
N TYR A 233 -4.94 -8.42 -6.77
CA TYR A 233 -5.57 -8.28 -8.09
C TYR A 233 -5.72 -9.63 -8.78
N GLY A 234 -5.55 -10.69 -8.00
CA GLY A 234 -5.57 -12.07 -8.47
C GLY A 234 -6.86 -12.46 -9.15
N TYR A 235 -6.72 -13.12 -10.28
CA TYR A 235 -7.84 -13.76 -10.96
C TYR A 235 -8.19 -15.07 -10.22
N PRO A 236 -9.46 -15.33 -9.90
CA PRO A 236 -9.82 -16.54 -9.17
C PRO A 236 -9.58 -17.79 -10.03
N GLY A 237 -8.62 -18.59 -9.65
CA GLY A 237 -8.18 -19.76 -10.40
C GLY A 237 -7.01 -19.45 -11.34
N MET A 238 -6.83 -20.29 -12.35
CA MET A 238 -5.79 -20.11 -13.34
C MET A 238 -6.23 -19.08 -14.38
N TYR A 239 -5.49 -18.00 -14.52
CA TYR A 239 -5.72 -17.04 -15.59
C TYR A 239 -5.44 -17.70 -16.95
N ASN A 240 -6.40 -17.66 -17.83
CA ASN A 240 -6.25 -18.07 -19.22
C ASN A 240 -6.65 -16.93 -20.12
N GLY A 241 -5.69 -16.34 -20.85
CA GLY A 241 -5.94 -15.23 -21.75
C GLY A 241 -6.96 -15.52 -22.85
N ASP A 242 -7.16 -16.79 -23.23
CA ASP A 242 -8.21 -17.18 -24.22
C ASP A 242 -9.61 -17.16 -23.61
N GLN A 243 -9.71 -17.27 -22.30
CA GLN A 243 -10.95 -17.34 -21.55
C GLN A 243 -11.11 -16.13 -20.61
N TYR A 244 -10.29 -15.10 -20.81
CA TYR A 244 -10.34 -13.93 -19.95
C TYR A 244 -11.71 -13.26 -20.04
N ASP A 245 -12.30 -13.07 -18.87
CA ASP A 245 -13.53 -12.32 -18.70
C ASP A 245 -13.33 -11.32 -17.56
N SER A 246 -13.34 -10.03 -17.90
CA SER A 246 -13.15 -8.95 -16.94
C SER A 246 -14.19 -8.93 -15.81
N THR A 247 -15.31 -9.65 -15.94
CA THR A 247 -16.29 -9.77 -14.86
C THR A 247 -15.78 -10.61 -13.68
N PHE A 248 -14.76 -11.44 -13.91
CA PHE A 248 -14.16 -12.27 -12.88
C PHE A 248 -12.97 -11.59 -12.16
N GLU A 249 -12.39 -10.54 -12.69
CA GLU A 249 -11.28 -9.82 -12.03
C GLU A 249 -11.64 -9.41 -10.61
N ALA A 250 -12.78 -8.76 -10.47
CA ALA A 250 -13.21 -8.22 -9.18
C ALA A 250 -13.56 -9.29 -8.13
N ILE A 251 -13.74 -10.54 -8.53
CA ILE A 251 -14.00 -11.64 -7.57
C ILE A 251 -12.72 -11.94 -6.77
N GLY A 252 -11.56 -11.86 -7.42
CA GLY A 252 -10.26 -12.04 -6.77
C GLY A 252 -9.73 -10.77 -6.10
N GLN A 253 -10.28 -9.61 -6.44
CA GLN A 253 -9.76 -8.33 -5.93
C GLN A 253 -10.24 -8.04 -4.51
N CYS A 254 -9.27 -7.75 -3.64
CA CYS A 254 -9.52 -7.50 -2.23
C CYS A 254 -8.33 -6.80 -1.57
N ILE A 255 -8.54 -6.30 -0.35
CA ILE A 255 -7.42 -5.97 0.53
C ILE A 255 -7.00 -7.26 1.23
N SER A 256 -5.79 -7.70 0.96
CA SER A 256 -5.14 -8.81 1.62
C SER A 256 -4.04 -8.32 2.55
N ILE A 257 -3.39 -9.26 3.24
CA ILE A 257 -2.31 -8.95 4.19
C ILE A 257 -1.18 -9.95 4.05
N ALA A 258 0.05 -9.43 4.11
CA ALA A 258 1.26 -10.20 4.28
C ALA A 258 2.07 -9.67 5.46
N ARG A 259 3.09 -10.40 5.87
CA ARG A 259 4.09 -9.92 6.81
C ARG A 259 5.47 -10.43 6.46
N ILE A 260 6.47 -9.64 6.82
CA ILE A 260 7.89 -10.02 6.72
C ILE A 260 8.57 -9.65 8.04
N LYS A 261 9.55 -10.44 8.47
CA LYS A 261 10.37 -10.00 9.60
C LYS A 261 11.18 -8.77 9.22
N ILE A 262 11.24 -7.79 10.11
CA ILE A 262 12.03 -6.57 9.89
C ILE A 262 13.51 -6.92 9.67
N SER A 263 14.02 -7.95 10.35
CA SER A 263 15.38 -8.46 10.16
C SER A 263 15.67 -9.03 8.77
N ASP A 264 14.64 -9.36 8.01
CA ASP A 264 14.78 -9.97 6.68
C ASP A 264 14.72 -8.94 5.54
N LEU A 265 14.50 -7.65 5.85
CA LEU A 265 14.36 -6.60 4.82
C LEU A 265 15.61 -6.39 3.95
N ASP A 266 16.78 -6.78 4.43
CA ASP A 266 18.01 -6.73 3.61
C ASP A 266 18.07 -7.84 2.54
N TYR A 267 17.35 -8.94 2.76
CA TYR A 267 17.27 -10.09 1.86
C TYR A 267 15.85 -10.64 1.83
N PRO A 268 14.88 -9.87 1.29
CA PRO A 268 13.46 -10.11 1.49
C PRO A 268 12.87 -11.21 0.60
N VAL A 269 13.54 -11.54 -0.50
CA VAL A 269 13.04 -12.50 -1.50
C VAL A 269 12.75 -13.86 -0.86
N GLY A 270 11.51 -14.33 -1.01
CA GLY A 270 11.04 -15.60 -0.43
C GLY A 270 10.79 -15.58 1.08
N LYS A 271 10.84 -14.39 1.74
CA LYS A 271 10.68 -14.24 3.20
C LYS A 271 9.31 -13.76 3.64
N ALA A 272 8.59 -13.06 2.78
CA ALA A 272 7.24 -12.62 3.10
C ALA A 272 6.29 -13.81 3.23
N LYS A 273 5.34 -13.70 4.13
CA LYS A 273 4.29 -14.70 4.37
C LYS A 273 2.94 -14.04 4.16
N ARG A 274 2.18 -14.54 3.21
CA ARG A 274 0.85 -14.06 2.87
C ARG A 274 -0.20 -14.69 3.76
N TRP A 275 -1.29 -14.01 3.98
CA TRP A 275 -2.46 -14.54 4.67
C TRP A 275 -3.22 -15.52 3.78
N ASN A 276 -3.41 -16.75 4.25
CA ASN A 276 -4.10 -17.80 3.50
C ASN A 276 -5.60 -17.96 3.90
N GLY A 277 -6.12 -17.02 4.68
CA GLY A 277 -7.47 -17.07 5.25
C GLY A 277 -7.55 -17.65 6.66
N LYS A 278 -6.44 -18.27 7.15
CA LYS A 278 -6.36 -18.86 8.51
C LYS A 278 -5.08 -18.45 9.25
N SER A 279 -3.98 -18.36 8.54
CA SER A 279 -2.66 -18.08 9.10
C SER A 279 -1.74 -17.46 8.07
N PHE A 280 -0.56 -17.03 8.51
CA PHE A 280 0.58 -16.69 7.67
C PHE A 280 1.43 -17.96 7.51
N ASP A 281 0.97 -18.87 6.68
CA ASP A 281 1.62 -20.15 6.45
C ASP A 281 2.93 -19.96 5.68
N ALA A 282 3.96 -20.69 6.10
CA ALA A 282 5.26 -20.64 5.45
C ALA A 282 5.25 -21.21 4.05
N ASP A 283 4.44 -22.24 3.81
CA ASP A 283 4.39 -22.99 2.55
C ASP A 283 3.26 -22.51 1.62
N TYR A 284 2.57 -21.43 1.99
CA TYR A 284 1.50 -20.89 1.16
C TYR A 284 2.07 -20.06 0.01
N ASP A 285 1.89 -20.54 -1.21
CA ASP A 285 2.31 -19.91 -2.47
C ASP A 285 1.14 -19.41 -3.33
N GLY A 286 -0.09 -19.49 -2.80
CA GLY A 286 -1.29 -19.05 -3.49
C GLY A 286 -1.56 -17.56 -3.39
N ILE A 287 -2.62 -17.13 -4.09
CA ILE A 287 -3.17 -15.76 -4.02
C ILE A 287 -3.57 -15.44 -2.56
N GLY A 288 -3.22 -14.24 -2.09
CA GLY A 288 -3.61 -13.75 -0.77
C GLY A 288 -5.12 -13.79 -0.56
N LYS A 289 -5.54 -14.05 0.66
CA LYS A 289 -6.97 -14.11 1.01
C LYS A 289 -7.41 -12.81 1.66
N PRO A 290 -8.67 -12.40 1.42
CA PRO A 290 -9.18 -11.12 1.90
C PRO A 290 -9.18 -11.01 3.41
N VAL A 291 -8.95 -9.80 3.91
CA VAL A 291 -9.39 -9.39 5.24
C VAL A 291 -10.91 -9.29 5.21
N GLN A 292 -11.60 -10.27 5.78
CA GLN A 292 -13.04 -10.48 5.59
C GLN A 292 -13.90 -9.27 5.95
N SER A 293 -13.56 -8.57 7.03
CA SER A 293 -14.30 -7.39 7.47
C SER A 293 -14.22 -6.20 6.49
N LEU A 294 -13.20 -6.18 5.62
CA LEU A 294 -13.01 -5.14 4.62
C LEU A 294 -13.70 -5.43 3.30
N GLN A 295 -14.30 -6.61 3.15
CA GLN A 295 -15.00 -6.98 1.93
C GLN A 295 -16.34 -6.26 1.81
N ILE A 296 -16.71 -5.91 0.58
CA ILE A 296 -18.03 -5.37 0.27
C ILE A 296 -19.05 -6.51 0.34
N SER A 297 -20.09 -6.33 1.12
CA SER A 297 -21.16 -7.34 1.24
C SER A 297 -21.94 -7.48 -0.06
N ALA A 298 -22.53 -8.66 -0.29
CA ALA A 298 -23.39 -8.91 -1.44
C ALA A 298 -24.58 -7.94 -1.53
N ALA A 299 -25.09 -7.48 -0.38
CA ALA A 299 -26.18 -6.50 -0.32
C ALA A 299 -25.73 -5.10 -0.80
N GLU A 300 -24.48 -4.73 -0.54
CA GLU A 300 -23.90 -3.45 -0.97
C GLU A 300 -23.52 -3.44 -2.45
N LYS A 301 -23.28 -4.59 -3.04
CA LYS A 301 -22.94 -4.72 -4.46
C LYS A 301 -24.11 -4.46 -5.42
N GLY A 302 -25.28 -4.12 -4.93
CA GLY A 302 -26.46 -3.82 -5.75
C GLY A 302 -27.12 -5.03 -6.43
N GLY A 303 -28.24 -4.82 -7.10
CA GLY A 303 -29.05 -5.88 -7.74
C GLY A 303 -28.41 -6.55 -8.96
N ALA A 304 -29.08 -7.55 -9.54
CA ALA A 304 -28.59 -8.49 -10.55
C ALA A 304 -28.07 -7.87 -11.87
N ALA A 305 -28.47 -6.65 -12.17
CA ALA A 305 -28.13 -5.96 -13.41
C ALA A 305 -26.87 -5.06 -13.29
N SER A 306 -26.38 -4.85 -12.07
CA SER A 306 -25.17 -4.06 -11.88
C SER A 306 -23.94 -4.94 -12.05
N ARG A 307 -22.82 -4.34 -12.36
CA ARG A 307 -21.47 -4.92 -12.50
C ARG A 307 -20.99 -5.54 -11.19
N ARG A 308 -21.73 -6.47 -10.65
CA ARG A 308 -21.71 -6.99 -9.28
C ARG A 308 -20.39 -7.56 -8.81
N GLY A 309 -19.56 -8.02 -9.68
CA GLY A 309 -18.27 -8.57 -9.32
C GLY A 309 -17.17 -7.53 -9.22
N GLN A 310 -17.39 -6.30 -9.66
CA GLN A 310 -16.33 -5.31 -9.91
C GLN A 310 -16.16 -4.26 -8.80
N GLN A 311 -16.94 -4.35 -7.72
CA GLN A 311 -16.85 -3.42 -6.61
C GLN A 311 -16.01 -3.99 -5.48
N PHE A 312 -14.95 -3.27 -5.09
CA PHE A 312 -14.05 -3.67 -4.00
C PHE A 312 -13.40 -2.46 -3.35
N HIS A 313 -12.90 -2.62 -2.13
CA HIS A 313 -12.04 -1.63 -1.48
C HIS A 313 -10.58 -1.88 -1.88
N TRP A 314 -9.81 -0.80 -2.05
CA TRP A 314 -8.42 -0.85 -2.48
C TRP A 314 -7.63 0.36 -1.99
N GLY A 315 -6.31 0.41 -2.32
CA GLY A 315 -5.42 1.50 -1.96
C GLY A 315 -5.43 1.77 -0.45
N PRO A 316 -5.13 0.78 0.39
CA PRO A 316 -5.16 0.96 1.83
C PRO A 316 -4.04 1.91 2.27
N SER A 317 -4.35 2.84 3.18
CA SER A 317 -3.38 3.68 3.88
C SER A 317 -3.59 3.53 5.38
N VAL A 318 -2.60 3.00 6.10
CA VAL A 318 -2.71 2.63 7.50
C VAL A 318 -1.88 3.54 8.38
N SER A 319 -2.48 4.05 9.46
CA SER A 319 -1.86 4.93 10.44
C SER A 319 -2.22 4.51 11.87
N TRP A 320 -1.36 4.85 12.83
CA TRP A 320 -1.70 4.71 14.25
C TRP A 320 -2.33 5.99 14.77
N ASN A 321 -3.48 5.91 15.40
CA ASN A 321 -4.13 7.07 16.02
C ASN A 321 -3.92 7.04 17.55
N GLU A 322 -3.14 7.99 18.04
CA GLU A 322 -2.80 8.09 19.46
C GLU A 322 -4.00 8.45 20.34
N TYR A 323 -4.88 9.31 19.82
CA TYR A 323 -6.08 9.70 20.55
C TYR A 323 -7.05 8.53 20.72
N LEU A 324 -7.28 7.76 19.65
CA LEU A 324 -8.14 6.58 19.69
C LEU A 324 -7.43 5.34 20.26
N ASN A 325 -6.10 5.35 20.33
CA ASN A 325 -5.28 4.17 20.67
C ASN A 325 -5.64 2.96 19.78
N CYS A 326 -5.73 3.18 18.47
CA CYS A 326 -6.06 2.15 17.48
C CYS A 326 -5.42 2.44 16.13
N TRP A 327 -5.34 1.41 15.29
CA TRP A 327 -5.01 1.55 13.88
C TRP A 327 -6.21 2.12 13.13
N VAL A 328 -5.90 2.97 12.17
CA VAL A 328 -6.87 3.56 11.23
C VAL A 328 -6.43 3.19 9.82
N MET A 329 -7.33 2.68 9.01
CA MET A 329 -7.10 2.39 7.59
C MET A 329 -8.06 3.21 6.75
N MET A 330 -7.50 4.03 5.88
CA MET A 330 -8.24 4.68 4.81
C MET A 330 -8.21 3.79 3.57
N MET A 331 -9.23 3.84 2.73
CA MET A 331 -9.29 3.09 1.49
C MET A 331 -10.23 3.74 0.49
N GLY A 332 -9.91 3.63 -0.79
CA GLY A 332 -10.80 3.95 -1.88
C GLY A 332 -11.80 2.83 -2.13
N ARG A 333 -12.81 3.10 -2.96
CA ARG A 333 -13.73 2.10 -3.47
C ARG A 333 -13.77 2.15 -4.98
N VAL A 334 -13.48 1.02 -5.60
CA VAL A 334 -13.68 0.82 -7.02
C VAL A 334 -15.14 0.43 -7.27
N GLU A 335 -15.76 1.05 -8.25
CA GLU A 335 -17.15 0.78 -8.63
C GLU A 335 -17.25 0.05 -9.98
N ASP A 336 -16.17 0.04 -10.77
CA ASP A 336 -16.16 -0.59 -12.08
C ASP A 336 -14.76 -1.07 -12.53
N LYS A 337 -14.70 -1.68 -13.73
CA LYS A 337 -13.48 -2.23 -14.33
C LYS A 337 -12.41 -1.18 -14.72
N LYS A 338 -12.76 0.10 -14.70
CA LYS A 338 -11.82 1.20 -15.01
C LYS A 338 -11.19 1.79 -13.77
N TRP A 339 -11.40 1.16 -12.60
CA TRP A 339 -10.95 1.65 -11.30
C TRP A 339 -11.59 2.97 -10.88
N GLU A 340 -12.71 3.32 -11.51
CA GLU A 340 -13.46 4.51 -11.15
C GLU A 340 -14.23 4.29 -9.85
N GLY A 341 -14.24 5.31 -8.99
CA GLY A 341 -14.99 5.31 -7.74
C GLY A 341 -14.96 6.68 -7.08
N ASP A 342 -16.09 7.10 -6.55
CA ASP A 342 -16.32 8.44 -6.00
C ASP A 342 -16.38 8.46 -4.46
N LYS A 343 -15.92 7.37 -3.82
CA LYS A 343 -16.08 7.17 -2.37
C LYS A 343 -14.79 6.82 -1.66
N ILE A 344 -14.61 7.39 -0.48
CA ILE A 344 -13.54 7.07 0.46
C ILE A 344 -14.14 6.48 1.73
N TYR A 345 -13.52 5.44 2.23
CA TYR A 345 -13.91 4.69 3.43
C TYR A 345 -12.82 4.69 4.49
N ILE A 346 -13.23 4.42 5.73
CA ILE A 346 -12.35 4.27 6.90
C ILE A 346 -12.71 3.01 7.68
N SER A 347 -11.71 2.35 8.22
CA SER A 347 -11.85 1.21 9.13
C SER A 347 -10.89 1.34 10.31
N PHE A 348 -11.21 0.68 11.43
CA PHE A 348 -10.46 0.76 12.67
C PHE A 348 -10.09 -0.62 13.20
N ASN A 349 -8.88 -0.75 13.75
CA ASN A 349 -8.47 -1.95 14.47
C ASN A 349 -7.91 -1.57 15.85
N LYS A 350 -8.62 -1.99 16.90
CA LYS A 350 -8.27 -1.66 18.31
C LYS A 350 -7.12 -2.49 18.89
N ASN A 351 -6.60 -3.44 18.15
CA ASN A 351 -5.52 -4.29 18.63
C ASN A 351 -4.16 -3.64 18.34
N LYS A 352 -3.53 -3.12 19.35
CA LYS A 352 -2.23 -2.44 19.24
C LYS A 352 -1.17 -3.35 18.61
N GLU A 353 -1.15 -4.61 19.00
CA GLU A 353 -0.18 -5.60 18.55
C GLU A 353 -0.83 -6.52 17.52
N LEU A 354 -0.49 -6.32 16.27
CA LEU A 354 -1.05 -7.07 15.15
C LEU A 354 -0.59 -8.54 15.12
N GLY A 355 0.50 -8.87 15.80
CA GLY A 355 1.09 -10.22 15.83
C GLY A 355 0.41 -11.22 16.74
N ILE A 356 -0.53 -10.80 17.58
CA ILE A 356 -1.20 -11.68 18.53
C ILE A 356 -2.44 -12.31 17.91
N GLY A 357 -2.48 -13.62 17.78
CA GLY A 357 -3.64 -14.34 17.22
C GLY A 357 -4.03 -13.78 15.85
N ASN A 358 -5.30 -13.42 15.70
CA ASN A 358 -5.86 -12.86 14.46
C ASN A 358 -5.98 -11.33 14.49
N HIS A 359 -5.29 -10.64 15.40
CA HIS A 359 -5.41 -9.20 15.57
C HIS A 359 -5.22 -8.41 14.27
N SER A 360 -4.32 -8.84 13.39
CA SER A 360 -4.12 -8.20 12.07
C SER A 360 -5.34 -8.26 11.14
N GLN A 361 -6.31 -9.13 11.44
CA GLN A 361 -7.54 -9.33 10.66
C GLN A 361 -8.77 -8.66 11.29
N GLU A 362 -8.66 -8.15 12.53
CA GLU A 362 -9.79 -7.65 13.31
C GLU A 362 -10.07 -6.17 13.06
N TRP A 363 -10.39 -5.86 11.82
CA TRP A 363 -10.82 -4.52 11.40
C TRP A 363 -12.33 -4.33 11.57
N SER A 364 -12.76 -3.11 11.86
CA SER A 364 -14.18 -2.76 11.84
C SER A 364 -14.71 -2.82 10.40
N LYS A 365 -16.03 -2.95 10.25
CA LYS A 365 -16.67 -2.74 8.95
C LYS A 365 -16.32 -1.34 8.42
N PRO A 366 -15.95 -1.19 7.13
CA PRO A 366 -15.67 0.11 6.53
C PRO A 366 -16.85 1.08 6.65
N GLN A 367 -16.56 2.30 7.01
CA GLN A 367 -17.53 3.39 7.13
C GLN A 367 -17.24 4.43 6.05
N LEU A 368 -18.28 4.95 5.40
CA LEU A 368 -18.16 6.00 4.40
C LEU A 368 -17.64 7.29 5.06
N VAL A 369 -16.55 7.83 4.52
CA VAL A 369 -15.97 9.11 4.94
C VAL A 369 -16.49 10.25 4.09
N MET A 370 -16.38 10.08 2.77
CA MET A 370 -16.83 11.08 1.82
C MET A 370 -17.26 10.45 0.51
N GLN A 371 -18.08 11.19 -0.21
CA GLN A 371 -18.45 10.91 -1.59
C GLN A 371 -18.47 12.22 -2.39
N LYS A 372 -17.85 12.20 -3.58
CA LYS A 372 -17.90 13.29 -4.56
C LYS A 372 -18.44 12.76 -5.89
N PRO A 373 -19.75 12.80 -6.14
CA PRO A 373 -20.34 12.30 -7.38
C PRO A 373 -19.73 12.96 -8.62
N GLY A 374 -19.35 12.15 -9.60
CA GLY A 374 -18.72 12.61 -10.83
C GLY A 374 -17.20 12.81 -10.75
N HIS A 375 -16.59 12.59 -9.60
CA HIS A 375 -15.14 12.55 -9.40
C HIS A 375 -14.64 11.12 -9.32
N ILE A 376 -13.35 10.92 -9.53
CA ILE A 376 -12.65 9.67 -9.22
C ILE A 376 -11.71 9.96 -8.05
N LEU A 377 -11.88 9.22 -6.95
CA LEU A 377 -11.14 9.43 -5.71
C LEU A 377 -10.23 8.24 -5.42
N TRP A 378 -8.91 8.48 -5.43
CA TRP A 378 -7.88 7.46 -5.18
C TRP A 378 -6.97 7.85 -4.02
N TYR A 379 -6.23 6.90 -3.50
CA TYR A 379 -5.12 7.06 -2.54
C TYR A 379 -5.42 7.99 -1.37
N PRO A 380 -6.46 7.69 -0.57
CA PRO A 380 -6.73 8.50 0.62
C PRO A 380 -5.60 8.35 1.63
N SER A 381 -5.07 9.47 2.12
CA SER A 381 -4.00 9.51 3.11
C SER A 381 -4.33 10.48 4.22
N LEU A 382 -3.99 10.11 5.47
CA LEU A 382 -4.14 10.98 6.64
C LEU A 382 -2.78 11.53 7.04
N GLN A 383 -2.70 12.85 7.17
CA GLN A 383 -1.49 13.55 7.61
C GLN A 383 -1.74 14.17 9.00
N PRO A 384 -0.79 14.08 9.95
CA PRO A 384 -0.92 14.72 11.24
C PRO A 384 -0.95 16.23 11.07
N LEU A 385 -1.71 16.94 11.94
CA LEU A 385 -1.74 18.41 11.96
C LEU A 385 -0.56 19.00 12.73
N ASN A 386 0.16 18.21 13.50
CA ASN A 386 1.36 18.66 14.19
C ASN A 386 2.47 17.58 14.11
N ALA A 387 3.69 18.05 14.02
CA ALA A 387 4.86 17.19 13.90
C ALA A 387 5.09 16.30 15.13
N GLU A 388 4.61 16.67 16.32
CA GLU A 388 4.81 15.89 17.54
C GLU A 388 4.07 14.54 17.49
N ASP A 389 2.93 14.49 16.83
CA ASP A 389 2.16 13.25 16.67
C ASP A 389 2.91 12.26 15.78
N ASP A 390 3.68 12.73 14.82
CA ASP A 390 4.40 11.92 13.85
C ASP A 390 5.81 11.53 14.32
N ILE A 391 6.56 12.44 14.93
CA ILE A 391 7.95 12.24 15.34
C ILE A 391 8.12 11.17 16.43
N LYS A 392 7.12 10.97 17.29
CA LYS A 392 7.20 10.04 18.44
C LYS A 392 7.54 8.61 18.05
N ASN A 393 7.22 8.24 16.84
CA ASN A 393 7.55 6.91 16.33
C ASN A 393 8.37 7.02 15.05
N LYS A 394 9.66 7.07 15.13
CA LYS A 394 10.59 7.06 14.00
C LYS A 394 10.55 5.71 13.23
N ARG A 395 9.36 5.29 12.87
CA ARG A 395 9.07 4.05 12.13
C ARG A 395 8.10 4.36 10.99
N THR A 396 7.65 3.35 10.32
CA THR A 396 6.88 3.44 9.08
C THR A 396 5.50 3.99 9.24
N CYS A 397 4.80 4.01 10.22
CA CYS A 397 3.43 4.51 10.23
C CYS A 397 3.34 5.94 10.71
N LEU A 398 2.54 6.71 10.02
CA LEU A 398 2.07 7.99 10.49
C LEU A 398 1.39 7.84 11.86
N ARG A 399 1.69 8.77 12.75
CA ARG A 399 1.00 8.86 14.03
C ARG A 399 0.07 10.05 14.02
N LEU A 400 -1.21 9.77 14.18
CA LEU A 400 -2.27 10.75 14.15
C LEU A 400 -2.71 11.12 15.57
N GLY A 401 -3.04 12.39 15.76
CA GLY A 401 -3.70 12.86 16.97
C GLY A 401 -5.24 12.79 16.88
N LYS A 402 -5.92 13.66 17.64
CA LYS A 402 -7.37 13.79 17.59
C LYS A 402 -7.87 14.31 16.24
N LYS A 403 -7.04 15.09 15.57
CA LYS A 403 -7.33 15.66 14.23
C LYS A 403 -6.23 15.30 13.27
N ALA A 404 -6.62 15.09 12.02
CA ALA A 404 -5.70 14.83 10.91
C ALA A 404 -6.20 15.53 9.64
N ARG A 405 -5.29 15.83 8.72
CA ARG A 405 -5.64 16.29 7.38
C ARG A 405 -5.90 15.10 6.49
N LEU A 406 -6.99 15.09 5.74
CA LEU A 406 -7.32 14.06 4.77
C LEU A 406 -6.88 14.50 3.38
N PHE A 407 -5.88 13.83 2.81
CA PHE A 407 -5.50 13.95 1.41
C PHE A 407 -6.15 12.87 0.56
N VAL A 408 -6.50 13.22 -0.68
CA VAL A 408 -7.09 12.32 -1.66
C VAL A 408 -6.62 12.75 -3.04
N LYS A 409 -6.26 11.79 -3.90
CA LYS A 409 -6.11 12.05 -5.34
C LYS A 409 -7.52 12.23 -5.91
N ASP A 410 -7.83 13.46 -6.27
CA ASP A 410 -9.14 13.86 -6.79
C ASP A 410 -9.02 14.14 -8.29
N MET A 411 -9.62 13.29 -9.09
CA MET A 411 -9.65 13.43 -10.54
C MET A 411 -11.02 13.95 -10.96
N ASN A 412 -11.02 15.18 -11.47
CA ASN A 412 -12.20 15.83 -12.00
C ASN A 412 -12.01 16.09 -13.51
N GLY A 413 -12.61 15.27 -14.32
CA GLY A 413 -12.39 15.31 -15.78
C GLY A 413 -10.98 14.83 -16.14
N THR A 414 -10.18 15.74 -16.75
CA THR A 414 -8.80 15.42 -17.16
C THR A 414 -7.73 15.83 -16.16
N GLN A 415 -8.11 16.54 -15.10
CA GLN A 415 -7.20 17.02 -14.09
C GLN A 415 -7.15 16.05 -12.90
N ALA A 416 -5.94 15.71 -12.49
CA ALA A 416 -5.70 14.93 -11.28
C ALA A 416 -4.88 15.76 -10.31
N ASP A 417 -5.43 16.03 -9.12
CA ASP A 417 -4.78 16.76 -8.05
C ASP A 417 -4.74 15.88 -6.79
N TYR A 418 -3.62 15.92 -6.05
CA TYR A 418 -3.58 15.37 -4.70
C TYR A 418 -3.88 16.47 -3.71
N ILE A 419 -5.08 16.48 -3.21
CA ILE A 419 -5.63 17.62 -2.46
C ILE A 419 -6.19 17.24 -1.09
N SER A 420 -6.20 18.21 -0.17
CA SER A 420 -6.98 18.14 1.05
C SER A 420 -7.84 19.39 1.19
N GLU A 421 -9.13 19.19 1.41
CA GLU A 421 -10.13 20.23 1.69
C GLU A 421 -10.82 19.98 3.04
N TYR A 422 -10.37 18.97 3.79
CA TYR A 422 -11.01 18.54 5.02
C TYR A 422 -9.98 18.16 6.09
N ILE A 423 -10.35 18.49 7.33
CA ILE A 423 -9.78 17.90 8.53
C ILE A 423 -10.74 16.80 9.00
N ILE A 424 -10.23 15.63 9.31
CA ILE A 424 -10.97 14.60 10.02
C ILE A 424 -10.73 14.75 11.53
N GLU A 425 -11.80 14.87 12.30
CA GLU A 425 -11.73 14.88 13.77
C GLU A 425 -12.30 13.56 14.31
N PHE A 426 -11.47 12.85 15.06
CA PHE A 426 -11.81 11.56 15.66
C PHE A 426 -12.52 11.74 17.01
N GLU A 427 -13.45 10.84 17.30
CA GLU A 427 -14.26 10.84 18.51
C GLU A 427 -14.33 9.42 19.12
N LYS A 428 -14.39 9.37 20.45
CA LYS A 428 -14.70 8.16 21.23
C LYS A 428 -16.18 8.22 21.63
N LYS A 429 -17.01 7.35 21.08
CA LYS A 429 -18.43 7.22 21.41
C LYS A 429 -18.72 6.01 22.26
#